data_8bb7a83eeacb1fbd9066f570f68b9634
#
_entry.id   8bb7a83eeacb1fbd9066f570f68b9634
#
_cell.length_a   1.000
_cell.length_b   1.000
_cell.length_c   1.000
_cell.angle_alpha   90.00
_cell.angle_beta   90.00
_cell.angle_gamma   90.00
#
_symmetry.space_group_name_H-M   'P 1'
#
loop_
_entity.id
_entity.type
_entity.pdbx_description
1 polymer ?
#
loop_
_entity_poly.entity_id
_entity_poly.type
_entity_poly.pdbx_seq_one_letter_code
_entity_poly.pdbx_strand_id
1 'polypeptide(L)'
;MEPADSIRRLGFSRWYERRLIEAHAWFVSGFICMILVATCMEELSFRGSAARLLAYVCLVAVALVICVYGMFRYQRILWEAESVGERATCSTCGAYGRFKLISASTARCRKCEHEWRLLD
;
A
#
# COMPACT_ATOMS: atom_id res chain seq x y z
N MET A 1 -2.82 -10.21 8.02
CA MET A 1 -2.80 -11.39 7.14
C MET A 1 -1.42 -11.48 6.52
N GLU A 2 -0.74 -12.58 6.71
CA GLU A 2 0.60 -12.74 6.17
C GLU A 2 0.58 -12.78 4.63
N PRO A 3 1.57 -12.18 3.96
CA PRO A 3 1.62 -12.15 2.50
C PRO A 3 1.63 -13.55 1.88
N ALA A 4 2.26 -14.52 2.53
CA ALA A 4 2.30 -15.92 2.09
C ALA A 4 0.91 -16.56 1.94
N ASP A 5 0.04 -16.39 2.93
CA ASP A 5 -1.32 -16.95 2.91
C ASP A 5 -2.18 -16.31 1.81
N SER A 6 -2.01 -15.01 1.64
CA SER A 6 -2.73 -14.27 0.59
C SER A 6 -2.27 -14.69 -0.81
N ILE A 7 -0.97 -14.85 -1.03
CA ILE A 7 -0.41 -15.34 -2.29
C ILE A 7 -0.84 -16.79 -2.57
N ARG A 8 -0.88 -17.63 -1.53
CA ARG A 8 -1.32 -19.03 -1.66
C ARG A 8 -2.79 -19.15 -2.08
N ARG A 9 -3.66 -18.28 -1.53
CA ARG A 9 -5.11 -18.28 -1.84
C ARG A 9 -5.45 -17.67 -3.18
N LEU A 10 -4.85 -16.53 -3.50
CA LEU A 10 -5.23 -15.70 -4.66
C LEU A 10 -4.34 -15.93 -5.89
N GLY A 11 -3.13 -16.44 -5.68
CA GLY A 11 -2.06 -16.41 -6.67
C GLY A 11 -1.30 -15.07 -6.66
N PHE A 12 -0.08 -15.10 -7.19
CA PHE A 12 0.81 -13.93 -7.17
C PHE A 12 0.22 -12.71 -7.90
N SER A 13 -0.29 -12.89 -9.13
CA SER A 13 -0.83 -11.78 -9.93
C SER A 13 -1.97 -11.05 -9.23
N ARG A 14 -2.95 -11.78 -8.74
CA ARG A 14 -4.10 -11.19 -8.05
C ARG A 14 -3.74 -10.55 -6.71
N TRP A 15 -2.79 -11.14 -6.00
CA TRP A 15 -2.26 -10.56 -4.77
C TRP A 15 -1.55 -9.23 -5.06
N TYR A 16 -0.70 -9.21 -6.07
CA TYR A 16 0.05 -8.02 -6.49
C TYR A 16 -0.88 -6.89 -6.94
N GLU A 17 -1.86 -7.19 -7.80
CA GLU A 17 -2.88 -6.23 -8.23
C GLU A 17 -3.65 -5.64 -7.04
N ARG A 18 -4.08 -6.48 -6.09
CA ARG A 18 -4.76 -6.02 -4.88
C ARG A 18 -3.91 -5.10 -4.02
N ARG A 19 -2.63 -5.42 -3.87
CA ARG A 19 -1.69 -4.57 -3.13
C ARG A 19 -1.51 -3.21 -3.80
N LEU A 20 -1.41 -3.18 -5.13
CA LEU A 20 -1.35 -1.93 -5.89
C LEU A 20 -2.63 -1.11 -5.75
N ILE A 21 -3.79 -1.74 -5.84
CA ILE A 21 -5.09 -1.05 -5.65
C ILE A 21 -5.20 -0.49 -4.23
N GLU A 22 -4.82 -1.25 -3.22
CA GLU A 22 -4.80 -0.80 -1.82
C GLU A 22 -3.86 0.40 -1.65
N ALA A 23 -2.65 0.34 -2.19
CA ALA A 23 -1.69 1.44 -2.15
C ALA A 23 -2.26 2.70 -2.81
N HIS A 24 -2.83 2.58 -4.00
CA HIS A 24 -3.44 3.71 -4.70
C HIS A 24 -4.66 4.28 -3.95
N ALA A 25 -5.46 3.45 -3.31
CA ALA A 25 -6.58 3.90 -2.48
C ALA A 25 -6.09 4.78 -1.31
N TRP A 26 -5.00 4.41 -0.65
CA TRP A 26 -4.38 5.23 0.38
C TRP A 26 -3.80 6.54 -0.17
N PHE A 27 -3.17 6.49 -1.33
CA PHE A 27 -2.66 7.68 -2.01
C PHE A 27 -3.77 8.66 -2.38
N VAL A 28 -4.84 8.18 -3.00
CA VAL A 28 -6.01 8.99 -3.39
C VAL A 28 -6.70 9.58 -2.16
N SER A 29 -6.87 8.80 -1.10
CA SER A 29 -7.44 9.28 0.17
C SER A 29 -6.60 10.40 0.77
N GLY A 30 -5.28 10.25 0.80
CA GLY A 30 -4.36 11.29 1.25
C GLY A 30 -4.44 12.56 0.40
N PHE A 31 -4.53 12.41 -0.91
CA PHE A 31 -4.66 13.51 -1.85
C PHE A 31 -5.98 14.28 -1.65
N ILE A 32 -7.10 13.58 -1.49
CA ILE A 32 -8.40 14.20 -1.17
C ILE A 32 -8.33 14.94 0.16
N CYS A 33 -7.72 14.36 1.19
CA CYS A 33 -7.52 15.05 2.47
C CYS A 33 -6.69 16.33 2.32
N MET A 34 -5.66 16.33 1.49
CA MET A 34 -4.87 17.54 1.20
C MET A 34 -5.71 18.64 0.55
N ILE A 35 -6.56 18.28 -0.42
CA ILE A 35 -7.48 19.24 -1.06
C ILE A 35 -8.45 19.81 -0.03
N LEU A 36 -9.03 18.98 0.83
CA LEU A 36 -9.93 19.42 1.89
C LEU A 36 -9.23 20.39 2.87
N VAL A 37 -7.99 20.09 3.25
CA VAL A 37 -7.18 20.98 4.10
C VAL A 37 -6.97 22.34 3.42
N ALA A 38 -6.57 22.34 2.16
CA ALA A 38 -6.36 23.56 1.39
C ALA A 38 -7.64 24.40 1.31
N THR A 39 -8.78 23.76 1.00
CA THR A 39 -10.08 24.42 0.96
C THR A 39 -10.48 25.01 2.33
N CYS A 40 -10.28 24.24 3.41
CA CYS A 40 -10.54 24.74 4.76
C CYS A 40 -9.64 25.92 5.14
N MET A 41 -8.40 25.95 4.68
CA MET A 41 -7.49 27.07 4.93
C MET A 41 -7.90 28.34 4.18
N GLU A 42 -8.43 28.22 2.98
CA GLU A 42 -8.99 29.38 2.24
C GLU A 42 -10.23 29.96 2.93
N GLU A 43 -11.08 29.09 3.46
CA GLU A 43 -12.28 29.48 4.22
C GLU A 43 -11.97 30.01 5.63
N LEU A 44 -10.73 29.86 6.09
CA LEU A 44 -10.29 30.25 7.44
C LEU A 44 -10.22 31.78 7.54
N SER A 45 -11.40 32.42 7.69
CA SER A 45 -11.51 33.82 8.01
C SER A 45 -11.21 34.03 9.50
N PHE A 46 -10.18 34.79 9.83
CA PHE A 46 -9.85 35.20 11.21
C PHE A 46 -10.93 36.06 11.87
N ARG A 47 -12.02 36.38 11.17
CA ARG A 47 -13.14 37.17 11.62
C ARG A 47 -14.29 36.34 12.26
N GLY A 48 -14.07 35.08 12.52
CA GLY A 48 -15.07 34.21 13.16
C GLY A 48 -14.95 34.14 14.68
N SER A 49 -15.89 33.41 15.32
CA SER A 49 -15.83 33.12 16.75
C SER A 49 -14.65 32.19 17.06
N ALA A 50 -14.10 32.25 18.28
CA ALA A 50 -13.04 31.37 18.74
C ALA A 50 -13.39 29.86 18.63
N ALA A 51 -14.65 29.50 18.87
CA ALA A 51 -15.15 28.16 18.72
C ALA A 51 -15.06 27.66 17.26
N ARG A 52 -15.36 28.51 16.29
CA ARG A 52 -15.25 28.18 14.86
C ARG A 52 -13.80 27.97 14.43
N LEU A 53 -12.92 28.86 14.88
CA LEU A 53 -11.47 28.71 14.62
C LEU A 53 -10.93 27.40 15.19
N LEU A 54 -11.30 27.07 16.43
CA LEU A 54 -10.89 25.83 17.08
C LEU A 54 -11.39 24.58 16.30
N ALA A 55 -12.64 24.61 15.83
CA ALA A 55 -13.20 23.53 15.02
C ALA A 55 -12.42 23.33 13.71
N TYR A 56 -12.06 24.39 13.01
CA TYR A 56 -11.25 24.32 11.79
C TYR A 56 -9.83 23.81 12.06
N VAL A 57 -9.19 24.26 13.11
CA VAL A 57 -7.85 23.80 13.52
C VAL A 57 -7.88 22.31 13.84
N CYS A 58 -8.88 21.83 14.57
CA CYS A 58 -9.05 20.39 14.85
C CYS A 58 -9.27 19.59 13.57
N LEU A 59 -10.11 20.06 12.65
CA LEU A 59 -10.38 19.42 11.37
C LEU A 59 -9.10 19.29 10.54
N VAL A 60 -8.33 20.36 10.43
CA VAL A 60 -7.05 20.38 9.71
C VAL A 60 -6.04 19.45 10.35
N ALA A 61 -5.94 19.44 11.67
CA ALA A 61 -5.05 18.54 12.39
C ALA A 61 -5.39 17.06 12.14
N VAL A 62 -6.66 16.68 12.21
CA VAL A 62 -7.13 15.32 11.91
C VAL A 62 -6.84 14.94 10.46
N ALA A 63 -7.12 15.81 9.51
CA ALA A 63 -6.85 15.59 8.09
C ALA A 63 -5.36 15.41 7.81
N LEU A 64 -4.48 16.18 8.45
CA LEU A 64 -3.03 16.03 8.35
C LEU A 64 -2.55 14.69 8.90
N VAL A 65 -3.08 14.25 10.04
CA VAL A 65 -2.76 12.93 10.61
C VAL A 65 -3.15 11.81 9.64
N ILE A 66 -4.34 11.87 9.06
CA ILE A 66 -4.81 10.90 8.07
C ILE A 66 -3.90 10.91 6.83
N CYS A 67 -3.53 12.10 6.34
CA CYS A 67 -2.62 12.27 5.21
C CYS A 67 -1.27 11.62 5.44
N VAL A 68 -0.63 11.92 6.57
CA VAL A 68 0.68 11.38 6.95
C VAL A 68 0.60 9.87 7.12
N TYR A 69 -0.41 9.38 7.82
CA TYR A 69 -0.64 7.95 7.99
C TYR A 69 -0.85 7.24 6.64
N GLY A 70 -1.69 7.81 5.78
CA GLY A 70 -1.95 7.28 4.44
C GLY A 70 -0.68 7.20 3.60
N MET A 71 0.19 8.22 3.66
CA MET A 71 1.46 8.23 2.95
C MET A 71 2.42 7.13 3.45
N PHE A 72 2.53 6.94 4.76
CA PHE A 72 3.33 5.86 5.34
C PHE A 72 2.79 4.48 4.94
N ARG A 73 1.46 4.31 4.98
CA ARG A 73 0.82 3.06 4.54
C ARG A 73 1.07 2.78 3.06
N TYR A 74 0.92 3.80 2.22
CA TYR A 74 1.20 3.71 0.78
C TYR A 74 2.62 3.23 0.52
N GLN A 75 3.61 3.90 1.10
CA GLN A 75 5.03 3.54 0.92
C GLN A 75 5.33 2.13 1.40
N ARG A 76 4.80 1.76 2.56
CA ARG A 76 5.00 0.43 3.13
C ARG A 76 4.41 -0.68 2.26
N ILE A 77 3.18 -0.50 1.78
CA ILE A 77 2.51 -1.46 0.90
C ILE A 77 3.25 -1.59 -0.43
N LEU A 78 3.66 -0.46 -1.00
CA LEU A 78 4.39 -0.43 -2.25
C LEU A 78 5.75 -1.13 -2.13
N TRP A 79 6.48 -0.83 -1.08
CA TRP A 79 7.79 -1.46 -0.82
C TRP A 79 7.69 -2.97 -0.60
N GLU A 80 6.67 -3.43 0.14
CA GLU A 80 6.38 -4.85 0.32
C GLU A 80 6.05 -5.54 -1.02
N ALA A 81 5.19 -4.93 -1.82
CA ALA A 81 4.82 -5.46 -3.13
C ALA A 81 6.02 -5.50 -4.09
N GLU A 82 6.84 -4.47 -4.12
CA GLU A 82 8.04 -4.37 -4.94
C GLU A 82 9.08 -5.41 -4.54
N SER A 83 9.36 -5.57 -3.26
CA SER A 83 10.33 -6.55 -2.76
C SER A 83 9.95 -7.99 -3.10
N VAL A 84 8.66 -8.32 -3.03
CA VAL A 84 8.15 -9.63 -3.47
C VAL A 84 8.20 -9.75 -4.99
N GLY A 85 7.85 -8.68 -5.71
CA GLY A 85 7.87 -8.62 -7.17
C GLY A 85 9.27 -8.85 -7.75
N GLU A 86 10.29 -8.27 -7.17
CA GLU A 86 11.69 -8.48 -7.59
C GLU A 86 12.13 -9.95 -7.45
N ARG A 87 11.66 -10.61 -6.39
CA ARG A 87 11.97 -12.03 -6.13
C ARG A 87 11.05 -13.00 -6.84
N ALA A 88 10.03 -12.51 -7.56
CA ALA A 88 9.05 -13.35 -8.26
C ALA A 88 9.57 -13.96 -9.56
N THR A 89 10.79 -13.62 -9.97
CA THR A 89 11.43 -14.17 -11.17
C THR A 89 12.26 -15.39 -10.81
N CYS A 90 12.04 -16.49 -11.53
CA CYS A 90 12.87 -17.69 -11.39
C CYS A 90 14.29 -17.43 -11.91
N SER A 91 15.30 -17.69 -11.10
CA SER A 91 16.71 -17.49 -11.45
C SER A 91 17.20 -18.47 -12.52
N THR A 92 16.54 -19.62 -12.70
CA THR A 92 16.95 -20.67 -13.63
C THR A 92 16.35 -20.49 -15.02
N CYS A 93 15.05 -20.26 -15.14
CA CYS A 93 14.35 -20.16 -16.43
C CYS A 93 13.86 -18.75 -16.78
N GLY A 94 13.99 -17.79 -15.86
CA GLY A 94 13.56 -16.39 -16.06
C GLY A 94 12.03 -16.19 -16.07
N ALA A 95 11.22 -17.20 -15.73
CA ALA A 95 9.77 -17.06 -15.68
C ALA A 95 9.35 -16.15 -14.53
N TYR A 96 8.58 -15.11 -14.84
CA TYR A 96 8.06 -14.15 -13.87
C TYR A 96 6.66 -14.53 -13.39
N GLY A 97 6.46 -14.56 -12.08
CA GLY A 97 5.14 -14.78 -11.47
C GLY A 97 4.55 -16.17 -11.64
N ARG A 98 5.25 -17.11 -12.26
CA ARG A 98 4.83 -18.49 -12.50
C ARG A 98 5.39 -19.45 -11.45
N PHE A 99 4.99 -19.25 -10.21
CA PHE A 99 5.42 -20.10 -9.11
C PHE A 99 4.26 -20.52 -8.21
N LYS A 100 4.50 -21.52 -7.41
CA LYS A 100 3.61 -21.96 -6.34
C LYS A 100 4.37 -21.94 -5.03
N LEU A 101 3.75 -21.41 -3.98
CA LEU A 101 4.31 -21.47 -2.63
C LEU A 101 4.18 -22.89 -2.07
N ILE A 102 5.32 -23.48 -1.70
CA ILE A 102 5.37 -24.79 -1.04
C ILE A 102 5.36 -24.63 0.47
N SER A 103 6.04 -23.60 0.98
CA SER A 103 6.07 -23.23 2.40
C SER A 103 5.78 -21.75 2.57
N ALA A 104 5.84 -21.25 3.81
CA ALA A 104 5.63 -19.83 4.12
C ALA A 104 6.61 -18.90 3.40
N SER A 105 7.80 -19.36 3.06
CA SER A 105 8.86 -18.54 2.48
C SER A 105 9.44 -19.04 1.16
N THR A 106 9.13 -20.29 0.77
CA THR A 106 9.74 -20.94 -0.40
C THR A 106 8.76 -21.08 -1.55
N ALA A 107 9.19 -20.65 -2.72
CA ALA A 107 8.46 -20.76 -3.98
C ALA A 107 9.09 -21.83 -4.87
N ARG A 108 8.25 -22.54 -5.63
CA ARG A 108 8.66 -23.48 -6.68
C ARG A 108 8.17 -23.00 -8.02
N CYS A 109 9.05 -22.92 -9.00
CA CYS A 109 8.69 -22.58 -10.37
C CYS A 109 7.77 -23.63 -10.99
N ARG A 110 6.72 -23.19 -11.66
CA ARG A 110 5.80 -24.10 -12.39
C ARG A 110 6.36 -24.59 -13.72
N LYS A 111 7.41 -23.94 -14.22
CA LYS A 111 8.01 -24.25 -15.52
C LYS A 111 9.20 -25.20 -15.41
N CYS A 112 10.15 -24.92 -14.49
CA CYS A 112 11.39 -25.70 -14.34
C CYS A 112 11.51 -26.39 -12.98
N GLU A 113 10.54 -26.24 -12.08
CA GLU A 113 10.50 -26.81 -10.73
C GLU A 113 11.63 -26.35 -9.79
N HIS A 114 12.37 -25.30 -10.17
CA HIS A 114 13.39 -24.71 -9.30
C HIS A 114 12.75 -24.08 -8.07
N GLU A 115 13.37 -24.28 -6.91
CA GLU A 115 12.91 -23.74 -5.64
C GLU A 115 13.81 -22.61 -5.18
N TRP A 116 13.20 -21.53 -4.68
CA TRP A 116 13.93 -20.40 -4.11
C TRP A 116 13.15 -19.75 -2.97
N ARG A 117 13.85 -18.96 -2.16
CA ARG A 117 13.25 -18.21 -1.08
C ARG A 117 12.62 -16.92 -1.64
N LEU A 118 11.31 -16.81 -1.50
CA LEU A 118 10.52 -15.64 -1.95
C LEU A 118 10.34 -14.60 -0.84
N LEU A 119 10.09 -15.07 0.37
CA LEU A 119 9.84 -14.22 1.55
C LEU A 119 10.93 -14.47 2.61
N ASP A 120 11.30 -13.42 3.32
CA ASP A 120 12.24 -13.52 4.45
C ASP A 120 11.51 -13.89 5.73
#